data_5c13938acf2dc5ca5b2ea047d62232a8
#
_entry.id   5c13938acf2dc5ca5b2ea047d62232a8
#
_cell.length_a   1.000
_cell.length_b   1.000
_cell.length_c   1.000
_cell.angle_alpha   90.00
_cell.angle_beta   90.00
_cell.angle_gamma   90.00
#
_symmetry.space_group_name_H-M   'P 1'
#
loop_
_entity.id
_entity.type
_entity.pdbx_description
1 polymer ?
#
loop_
_entity_poly.entity_id
_entity_poly.type
_entity_poly.pdbx_seq_one_letter_code
_entity_poly.pdbx_strand_id
1 'polypeptide(L)'
;MAVSYFIYVTDKENTDFNLEKFNNDIKQRFPKVGILVKDDEKCQYNICWEDYEDEYEFELWMLRDRSVFMINYFNSKNRLYDYAEFIKWLRSYFPYEKEVLLCDEGYSKTIVLSEVVEIEDILEMPE
;
A
#
# COMPACT_ATOMS: atom_id res chain seq x y z
N MET A 1 11.47 -13.76 7.51
CA MET A 1 10.48 -14.04 6.47
C MET A 1 9.55 -12.85 6.28
N ALA A 2 9.36 -12.44 5.05
CA ALA A 2 8.48 -11.31 4.78
C ALA A 2 7.01 -11.72 4.91
N VAL A 3 6.21 -10.85 5.54
CA VAL A 3 4.76 -11.05 5.67
C VAL A 3 4.08 -9.97 4.84
N SER A 4 3.12 -10.36 4.03
CA SER A 4 2.35 -9.40 3.23
C SER A 4 1.33 -8.68 4.10
N TYR A 5 1.15 -7.40 3.82
CA TYR A 5 0.13 -6.57 4.47
C TYR A 5 -0.81 -6.01 3.41
N PHE A 6 -2.05 -5.80 3.81
CA PHE A 6 -3.08 -5.29 2.91
C PHE A 6 -3.65 -3.99 3.46
N ILE A 7 -3.75 -3.00 2.59
CA ILE A 7 -4.47 -1.75 2.87
C ILE A 7 -5.68 -1.77 1.94
N TYR A 8 -6.89 -1.79 2.50
CA TYR A 8 -8.07 -1.91 1.67
C TYR A 8 -9.19 -0.98 2.11
N VAL A 9 -9.91 -0.46 1.11
CA VAL A 9 -11.12 0.34 1.34
C VAL A 9 -12.31 -0.61 1.31
N THR A 10 -13.22 -0.46 2.29
CA THR A 10 -14.38 -1.37 2.39
C THR A 10 -15.44 -1.11 1.32
N ASP A 11 -15.52 0.13 0.80
CA ASP A 11 -16.42 0.48 -0.30
C ASP A 11 -15.75 0.16 -1.63
N LYS A 12 -15.81 -1.11 -2.03
CA LYS A 12 -15.13 -1.61 -3.22
C LYS A 12 -15.69 -1.11 -4.53
N GLU A 13 -16.95 -0.66 -4.54
CA GLU A 13 -17.60 -0.18 -5.75
C GLU A 13 -17.31 1.27 -6.06
N ASN A 14 -16.88 2.02 -5.04
CA ASN A 14 -16.56 3.44 -5.20
C ASN A 14 -15.34 3.79 -4.36
N THR A 15 -14.17 3.45 -4.87
CA THR A 15 -12.91 3.65 -4.13
C THR A 15 -12.41 5.10 -4.22
N ASP A 16 -12.82 5.84 -5.24
CA ASP A 16 -12.33 7.19 -5.54
C ASP A 16 -10.80 7.26 -5.67
N PHE A 17 -10.18 6.15 -6.03
CA PHE A 17 -8.73 6.09 -6.21
C PHE A 17 -8.35 6.65 -7.59
N ASN A 18 -7.41 7.60 -7.61
CA ASN A 18 -6.91 8.18 -8.85
C ASN A 18 -5.56 7.55 -9.20
N LEU A 19 -5.60 6.58 -10.11
CA LEU A 19 -4.40 5.83 -10.52
C LEU A 19 -3.38 6.72 -11.22
N GLU A 20 -3.82 7.63 -12.07
CA GLU A 20 -2.91 8.54 -12.80
C GLU A 20 -2.13 9.42 -11.82
N LYS A 21 -2.83 10.00 -10.85
CA LYS A 21 -2.20 10.80 -9.81
C LYS A 21 -1.19 9.98 -9.02
N PHE A 22 -1.57 8.78 -8.62
CA PHE A 22 -0.68 7.90 -7.87
C PHE A 22 0.57 7.55 -8.66
N ASN A 23 0.43 7.20 -9.93
CA ASN A 23 1.58 6.88 -10.79
C ASN A 23 2.53 8.06 -10.92
N ASN A 24 2.01 9.27 -11.08
CA ASN A 24 2.84 10.47 -11.17
C ASN A 24 3.58 10.72 -9.85
N ASP A 25 2.89 10.58 -8.74
CA ASP A 25 3.48 10.85 -7.41
C ASP A 25 4.55 9.82 -7.05
N ILE A 26 4.31 8.54 -7.32
CA ILE A 26 5.27 7.49 -6.97
C ILE A 26 6.55 7.61 -7.81
N LYS A 27 6.43 8.04 -9.06
CA LYS A 27 7.61 8.28 -9.91
C LYS A 27 8.44 9.45 -9.42
N GLN A 28 7.79 10.48 -8.86
CA GLN A 28 8.51 11.62 -8.29
C GLN A 28 9.19 11.25 -6.99
N ARG A 29 8.52 10.48 -6.15
CA ARG A 29 9.04 10.09 -4.85
C ARG A 29 10.15 9.04 -4.99
N PHE A 30 10.00 8.12 -5.93
CA PHE A 30 10.95 7.03 -6.18
C PHE A 30 11.29 7.00 -7.67
N PRO A 31 12.27 7.83 -8.11
CA PRO A 31 12.58 7.98 -9.54
C PRO A 31 12.97 6.69 -10.26
N LYS A 32 13.42 5.69 -9.51
CA LYS A 32 13.83 4.40 -10.09
C LYS A 32 12.74 3.33 -10.02
N VAL A 33 11.53 3.71 -9.62
CA VAL A 33 10.43 2.75 -9.50
C VAL A 33 10.07 2.16 -10.87
N GLY A 34 9.91 0.83 -10.91
CA GLY A 34 9.39 0.14 -12.07
C GLY A 34 7.90 -0.07 -11.92
N ILE A 35 7.16 0.13 -13.00
CA ILE A 35 5.72 -0.07 -13.02
C ILE A 35 5.40 -1.19 -14.01
N LEU A 36 4.79 -2.26 -13.51
CA LEU A 36 4.45 -3.42 -14.29
C LEU A 36 2.93 -3.56 -14.33
N VAL A 37 2.36 -3.60 -15.54
CA VAL A 37 0.92 -3.78 -15.72
C VAL A 37 0.70 -5.13 -16.39
N LYS A 38 -0.17 -5.96 -15.78
CA LYS A 38 -0.52 -7.27 -16.31
C LYS A 38 -1.91 -7.22 -16.93
N ASP A 39 -1.98 -7.57 -18.21
CA ASP A 39 -3.24 -7.55 -18.97
C ASP A 39 -4.01 -8.87 -18.87
N ASP A 40 -3.47 -9.88 -18.22
CA ASP A 40 -4.13 -11.17 -18.07
C ASP A 40 -5.33 -11.04 -17.12
N GLU A 41 -6.51 -11.37 -17.61
CA GLU A 41 -7.75 -11.32 -16.84
C GLU A 41 -7.71 -12.20 -15.59
N LYS A 42 -6.83 -13.20 -15.57
CA LYS A 42 -6.65 -14.09 -14.41
C LYS A 42 -5.87 -13.42 -13.29
N CYS A 43 -5.16 -12.33 -13.57
CA CYS A 43 -4.39 -11.61 -12.57
C CYS A 43 -5.30 -10.62 -11.85
N GLN A 44 -5.67 -10.93 -10.60
CA GLN A 44 -6.49 -10.04 -9.78
C GLN A 44 -5.71 -8.77 -9.42
N TYR A 45 -4.45 -8.92 -9.01
CA TYR A 45 -3.54 -7.81 -8.76
C TYR A 45 -2.81 -7.51 -10.07
N ASN A 46 -3.28 -6.50 -10.79
CA ASN A 46 -2.83 -6.28 -12.16
C ASN A 46 -1.77 -5.19 -12.31
N ILE A 47 -1.44 -4.46 -11.25
CA ILE A 47 -0.38 -3.46 -11.27
C ILE A 47 0.59 -3.73 -10.15
N CYS A 48 1.89 -3.66 -10.47
CA CYS A 48 2.97 -3.78 -9.49
C CYS A 48 3.90 -2.57 -9.61
N TRP A 49 4.23 -1.98 -8.49
CA TRP A 49 5.28 -0.96 -8.39
C TRP A 49 6.40 -1.57 -7.57
N GLU A 50 7.60 -1.59 -8.11
CA GLU A 50 8.74 -2.14 -7.39
C GLU A 50 9.95 -1.24 -7.50
N ASP A 51 10.73 -1.15 -6.43
CA ASP A 51 11.95 -0.38 -6.37
C ASP A 51 12.91 -1.05 -5.40
N TYR A 52 14.12 -1.34 -5.88
CA TYR A 52 15.18 -1.94 -5.08
C TYR A 52 16.45 -1.08 -5.11
N GLU A 53 16.36 0.15 -5.61
CA GLU A 53 17.53 1.01 -5.82
C GLU A 53 17.45 2.36 -5.11
N ASP A 54 16.25 2.78 -4.69
CA ASP A 54 16.08 4.03 -3.95
C ASP A 54 16.20 3.79 -2.44
N GLU A 55 15.92 4.82 -1.64
CA GLU A 55 16.02 4.75 -0.18
C GLU A 55 15.16 3.65 0.42
N TYR A 56 13.96 3.47 -0.12
CA TYR A 56 13.06 2.38 0.27
C TYR A 56 13.14 1.29 -0.80
N GLU A 57 13.20 0.04 -0.35
CA GLU A 57 13.05 -1.12 -1.23
C GLU A 57 11.67 -1.69 -0.99
N PHE A 58 10.88 -1.84 -2.05
CA PHE A 58 9.51 -2.32 -1.87
C PHE A 58 8.97 -3.02 -3.11
N GLU A 59 7.96 -3.84 -2.86
CA GLU A 59 7.14 -4.45 -3.91
C GLU A 59 5.69 -4.24 -3.49
N LEU A 60 4.97 -3.43 -4.27
CA LEU A 60 3.61 -3.01 -3.99
C LEU A 60 2.71 -3.42 -5.14
N TRP A 61 1.61 -4.07 -4.82
CA TRP A 61 0.63 -4.51 -5.81
C TRP A 61 -0.72 -3.85 -5.56
N MET A 62 -1.52 -3.74 -6.61
CA MET A 62 -2.88 -3.20 -6.49
C MET A 62 -3.88 -4.12 -7.17
N LEU A 63 -4.99 -4.35 -6.46
CA LEU A 63 -6.10 -5.14 -6.97
C LEU A 63 -6.76 -4.42 -8.15
N ARG A 64 -7.27 -5.19 -9.09
CA ARG A 64 -7.85 -4.69 -10.34
C ARG A 64 -8.97 -3.68 -10.12
N ASP A 65 -9.78 -3.85 -9.09
CA ASP A 65 -10.88 -2.91 -8.77
C ASP A 65 -10.42 -1.67 -7.99
N ARG A 66 -9.12 -1.55 -7.70
CA ARG A 66 -8.51 -0.42 -6.98
C ARG A 66 -8.89 -0.31 -5.52
N SER A 67 -9.38 -1.39 -4.92
CA SER A 67 -9.80 -1.38 -3.51
C SER A 67 -8.72 -1.85 -2.54
N VAL A 68 -7.64 -2.48 -3.03
CA VAL A 68 -6.64 -3.08 -2.15
C VAL A 68 -5.23 -2.79 -2.66
N PHE A 69 -4.38 -2.27 -1.76
CA PHE A 69 -2.92 -2.33 -1.93
C PHE A 69 -2.40 -3.55 -1.18
N MET A 70 -1.54 -4.34 -1.81
CA MET A 70 -0.83 -5.42 -1.14
C MET A 70 0.65 -5.06 -1.08
N ILE A 71 1.19 -4.92 0.12
CA ILE A 71 2.62 -4.68 0.33
C ILE A 71 3.26 -6.05 0.53
N ASN A 72 3.93 -6.53 -0.52
CA ASN A 72 4.54 -7.85 -0.51
C ASN A 72 5.96 -7.84 0.06
N TYR A 73 6.62 -6.70 -0.02
CA TYR A 73 7.98 -6.53 0.49
C TYR A 73 8.22 -5.06 0.82
N PHE A 74 8.92 -4.80 1.92
CA PHE A 74 9.36 -3.46 2.28
C PHE A 74 10.62 -3.55 3.13
N ASN A 75 11.62 -2.73 2.80
CA ASN A 75 12.83 -2.61 3.59
C ASN A 75 13.41 -1.20 3.46
N SER A 76 14.06 -0.72 4.52
CA SER A 76 14.75 0.56 4.54
C SER A 76 15.70 0.59 5.74
N LYS A 77 16.48 1.66 5.88
CA LYS A 77 17.39 1.81 7.02
C LYS A 77 16.67 1.87 8.36
N ASN A 78 15.54 2.56 8.41
CA ASN A 78 14.71 2.66 9.61
C ASN A 78 13.37 1.99 9.32
N ARG A 79 13.44 0.68 9.09
CA ARG A 79 12.37 -0.10 8.49
C ARG A 79 11.00 0.09 9.11
N LEU A 80 10.91 0.01 10.43
CA LEU A 80 9.59 0.09 11.09
C LEU A 80 8.96 1.47 10.93
N TYR A 81 9.73 2.52 11.18
CA TYR A 81 9.24 3.89 11.05
C TYR A 81 8.89 4.21 9.59
N ASP A 82 9.80 3.89 8.68
CA ASP A 82 9.60 4.18 7.25
C ASP A 82 8.43 3.39 6.68
N TYR A 83 8.24 2.16 7.15
CA TYR A 83 7.10 1.34 6.77
C TYR A 83 5.78 1.99 7.19
N ALA A 84 5.71 2.49 8.44
CA ALA A 84 4.52 3.17 8.93
C ALA A 84 4.23 4.44 8.13
N GLU A 85 5.27 5.21 7.80
CA GLU A 85 5.12 6.39 6.94
C GLU A 85 4.61 6.03 5.55
N PHE A 86 5.13 4.95 5.00
CA PHE A 86 4.71 4.45 3.68
C PHE A 86 3.23 4.07 3.68
N ILE A 87 2.78 3.39 4.73
CA ILE A 87 1.37 3.01 4.89
C ILE A 87 0.48 4.25 4.98
N LYS A 88 0.88 5.26 5.77
CA LYS A 88 0.10 6.49 5.88
C LYS A 88 0.03 7.22 4.53
N TRP A 89 1.12 7.22 3.79
CA TRP A 89 1.15 7.82 2.46
C TRP A 89 0.18 7.12 1.51
N LEU A 90 0.18 5.78 1.48
CA LEU A 90 -0.74 5.01 0.65
C LEU A 90 -2.19 5.29 1.03
N ARG A 91 -2.48 5.36 2.33
CA ARG A 91 -3.82 5.67 2.82
C ARG A 91 -4.34 7.00 2.28
N SER A 92 -3.46 7.98 2.11
CA SER A 92 -3.85 9.32 1.70
C SER A 92 -4.48 9.37 0.30
N TYR A 93 -4.34 8.32 -0.49
CA TYR A 93 -4.93 8.25 -1.84
C TYR A 93 -6.39 7.82 -1.86
N PHE A 94 -6.96 7.48 -0.70
CA PHE A 94 -8.40 7.25 -0.57
C PHE A 94 -9.00 8.37 0.29
N PRO A 95 -10.24 8.83 -0.04
CA PRO A 95 -10.88 9.88 0.77
C PRO A 95 -10.99 9.47 2.24
N TYR A 96 -10.83 10.42 3.16
CA TYR A 96 -10.87 10.10 4.58
C TYR A 96 -12.27 9.75 5.10
N GLU A 97 -13.33 10.12 4.37
CA GLU A 97 -14.68 9.65 4.68
C GLU A 97 -14.88 8.17 4.36
N LYS A 98 -13.99 7.56 3.60
CA LYS A 98 -14.04 6.13 3.31
C LYS A 98 -13.33 5.36 4.41
N GLU A 99 -13.88 4.22 4.81
CA GLU A 99 -13.21 3.35 5.75
C GLU A 99 -12.09 2.59 5.05
N VAL A 100 -10.86 2.72 5.55
CA VAL A 100 -9.69 2.02 5.03
C VAL A 100 -9.05 1.26 6.18
N LEU A 101 -8.75 0.00 5.94
CA LEU A 101 -8.22 -0.91 6.97
C LEU A 101 -6.84 -1.41 6.56
N LEU A 102 -6.00 -1.65 7.57
CA LEU A 102 -4.72 -2.34 7.41
C LEU A 102 -4.83 -3.69 8.10
N CYS A 103 -4.50 -4.77 7.41
CA CYS A 103 -4.47 -6.09 8.02
C CYS A 103 -3.25 -6.87 7.56
N ASP A 104 -2.86 -7.88 8.35
CA ASP A 104 -1.80 -8.79 7.99
C ASP A 104 -2.31 -9.89 7.06
N GLU A 105 -1.40 -10.70 6.53
CA GLU A 105 -1.71 -11.75 5.57
C GLU A 105 -2.73 -12.77 6.12
N GLY A 106 -2.65 -13.05 7.41
CA GLY A 106 -3.56 -14.02 8.05
C GLY A 106 -4.84 -13.41 8.57
N TYR A 107 -5.05 -12.10 8.38
CA TYR A 107 -6.20 -11.36 8.93
C TYR A 107 -6.32 -11.51 10.45
N SER A 108 -5.20 -11.80 11.13
CA SER A 108 -5.18 -11.98 12.57
C SER A 108 -5.25 -10.67 13.33
N LYS A 109 -4.86 -9.57 12.69
CA LYS A 109 -4.91 -8.25 13.28
C LYS A 109 -5.28 -7.22 12.23
N THR A 110 -6.23 -6.36 12.57
CA THR A 110 -6.74 -5.33 11.66
C THR A 110 -6.84 -4.01 12.42
N ILE A 111 -6.39 -2.93 11.82
CA ILE A 111 -6.55 -1.60 12.39
C ILE A 111 -7.19 -0.67 11.37
N VAL A 112 -7.91 0.34 11.85
CA VAL A 112 -8.53 1.36 11.01
C VAL A 112 -7.51 2.46 10.75
N LEU A 113 -7.28 2.77 9.47
CA LEU A 113 -6.39 3.85 9.06
C LEU A 113 -7.20 5.13 8.90
N SER A 114 -7.46 5.82 10.00
CA SER A 114 -8.16 7.09 9.99
C SER A 114 -7.20 8.25 9.68
N GLU A 115 -7.75 9.44 9.47
CA GLU A 115 -6.94 10.64 9.26
C GLU A 115 -5.99 10.90 10.43
N VAL A 116 -6.40 10.52 11.64
CA VAL A 116 -5.63 10.76 12.87
C VAL A 116 -4.86 9.54 13.37
N VAL A 117 -4.70 8.51 12.51
CA VAL A 117 -3.93 7.33 12.93
C VAL A 117 -2.48 7.74 13.18
N GLU A 118 -1.94 7.26 14.31
CA GLU A 118 -0.56 7.54 14.67
C GLU A 118 0.38 6.47 14.17
N ILE A 119 1.65 6.84 13.98
CA ILE A 119 2.68 5.88 13.56
C ILE A 119 2.77 4.73 14.56
N GLU A 120 2.65 5.01 15.85
CA GLU A 120 2.71 4.01 16.91
C GLU A 120 1.64 2.93 16.75
N ASP A 121 0.44 3.31 16.29
CA ASP A 121 -0.64 2.34 16.06
C ASP A 121 -0.27 1.35 14.96
N ILE A 122 0.39 1.82 13.93
CA ILE A 122 0.84 0.98 12.82
C ILE A 122 2.00 0.08 13.27
N LEU A 123 2.91 0.61 14.09
CA LEU A 123 4.07 -0.12 14.59
C LEU A 123 3.68 -1.28 15.51
N GLU A 124 2.49 -1.24 16.11
CA GLU A 124 1.99 -2.31 16.96
C GLU A 124 1.51 -3.52 16.15
N MET A 125 1.39 -3.40 14.83
CA MET A 125 1.03 -4.53 13.99
C MET A 125 2.17 -5.56 13.99
N PRO A 126 1.90 -6.84 14.25
CA PRO A 126 2.95 -7.86 14.23
C PRO A 126 3.43 -8.10 12.81
N GLU A 127 4.68 -8.44 12.70
CA GLU A 127 5.27 -8.84 11.42
C GLU A 127 5.22 -10.34 11.25
#